data_cc32cda8592f67336a11315f8c42a8de
#
_entry.id   cc32cda8592f67336a11315f8c42a8de
#
_cell.length_a   1.000
_cell.length_b   1.000
_cell.length_c   1.000
_cell.angle_alpha   90.00
_cell.angle_beta   90.00
_cell.angle_gamma   90.00
#
_symmetry.space_group_name_H-M   'P 1'
#
loop_
_entity.id
_entity.type
_entity.pdbx_description
1 polymer ?
#
loop_
_entity_poly.entity_id
_entity_poly.type
_entity_poly.pdbx_seq_one_letter_code
_entity_poly.pdbx_strand_id
1 'polypeptide(L)'
;MQNYGLVFISLACALAAQSSFADAKQLRQYSASIEQSAWQLTAKTPLLCQLEHVIPNFGSAVFQSKASKALNLNFELKMLRLPDAYSLAEVLSLPPAWRPGEPGKSVASMSLLKQFNGELPKKTAWTLLTELEQGFSPTFYYADWYSPYDQVAARLNPVQFPPGYFAFTECVARLLPFSFEDIAFTVLSYESGSDQLTPESKRRLGQIAEYLQHDPQIESVELQGYTDSYGGRWMNEQLSVKRAEKIKQFLAEAGVAGEKVQVDGFGERRHVATNRRVVLQMARP
;
A
#
# COMPACT_ATOMS: atom_id res chain seq x y z
N MET A 1 35.52 -27.84 94.73
CA MET A 1 35.98 -26.81 93.79
C MET A 1 35.49 -27.23 92.39
N GLN A 2 34.39 -26.61 91.95
CA GLN A 2 33.67 -27.04 90.76
C GLN A 2 33.84 -25.95 89.67
N ASN A 3 34.52 -26.31 88.56
CA ASN A 3 34.73 -25.44 87.44
C ASN A 3 33.52 -25.56 86.48
N TYR A 4 32.79 -24.49 86.28
CA TYR A 4 31.76 -24.36 85.24
C TYR A 4 32.40 -23.78 83.97
N GLY A 5 32.51 -24.60 82.95
CA GLY A 5 32.90 -24.13 81.62
C GLY A 5 31.71 -23.51 80.86
N LEU A 6 31.84 -22.26 80.45
CA LEU A 6 30.90 -21.58 79.59
C LEU A 6 31.13 -22.04 78.15
N VAL A 7 30.10 -22.64 77.54
CA VAL A 7 30.04 -22.94 76.10
C VAL A 7 29.42 -21.77 75.36
N PHE A 8 30.19 -21.03 74.59
CA PHE A 8 29.71 -20.03 73.64
C PHE A 8 29.23 -20.71 72.33
N ILE A 9 27.93 -20.73 72.15
CA ILE A 9 27.32 -21.13 70.87
C ILE A 9 27.32 -19.90 69.97
N SER A 10 28.22 -19.84 69.01
CA SER A 10 28.19 -18.80 67.95
C SER A 10 27.20 -19.20 66.86
N LEU A 11 26.07 -18.49 66.84
CA LEU A 11 25.03 -18.59 65.84
C LEU A 11 25.49 -17.82 64.59
N ALA A 12 26.05 -18.55 63.61
CA ALA A 12 26.38 -17.96 62.30
C ALA A 12 25.10 -17.76 61.47
N CYS A 13 24.64 -16.51 61.39
CA CYS A 13 23.52 -16.12 60.53
C CYS A 13 24.00 -16.05 59.07
N ALA A 14 23.80 -17.12 58.32
CA ALA A 14 24.05 -17.13 56.87
C ALA A 14 22.96 -16.28 56.16
N LEU A 15 23.25 -15.03 55.84
CA LEU A 15 22.48 -14.22 54.94
C LEU A 15 22.64 -14.78 53.52
N ALA A 16 21.67 -15.59 53.08
CA ALA A 16 21.52 -15.96 51.68
C ALA A 16 21.09 -14.71 50.92
N ALA A 17 22.04 -14.04 50.27
CA ALA A 17 21.75 -13.00 49.27
C ALA A 17 21.05 -13.69 48.10
N GLN A 18 19.72 -13.61 48.06
CA GLN A 18 18.94 -13.93 46.86
C GLN A 18 19.24 -12.84 45.84
N SER A 19 20.19 -13.09 44.94
CA SER A 19 20.35 -12.31 43.72
C SER A 19 19.11 -12.55 42.86
N SER A 20 18.15 -11.63 42.95
CA SER A 20 17.08 -11.51 41.96
C SER A 20 17.73 -11.17 40.62
N PHE A 21 17.97 -12.16 39.79
CA PHE A 21 18.22 -11.90 38.37
C PHE A 21 16.96 -11.30 37.83
N ALA A 22 16.90 -9.96 37.73
CA ALA A 22 15.93 -9.30 36.90
C ALA A 22 16.16 -9.85 35.47
N ASP A 23 15.19 -10.59 34.93
CA ASP A 23 15.18 -11.04 33.55
C ASP A 23 15.25 -9.79 32.66
N ALA A 24 16.47 -9.42 32.27
CA ALA A 24 16.68 -8.30 31.36
C ALA A 24 16.11 -8.73 30.02
N LYS A 25 15.02 -8.05 29.57
CA LYS A 25 14.45 -8.24 28.24
C LYS A 25 15.56 -8.11 27.21
N GLN A 26 15.79 -9.16 26.43
CA GLN A 26 16.79 -9.15 25.38
C GLN A 26 16.21 -8.38 24.19
N LEU A 27 16.89 -7.31 23.76
CA LEU A 27 16.51 -6.53 22.58
C LEU A 27 17.16 -7.15 21.34
N ARG A 28 16.34 -7.70 20.43
CA ARG A 28 16.77 -8.12 19.10
C ARG A 28 16.61 -6.96 18.12
N GLN A 29 17.74 -6.42 17.68
CA GLN A 29 17.76 -5.28 16.79
C GLN A 29 18.04 -5.72 15.35
N TYR A 30 17.19 -5.26 14.43
CA TYR A 30 17.30 -5.44 12.99
C TYR A 30 17.46 -4.08 12.32
N SER A 31 18.51 -3.90 11.55
CA SER A 31 18.76 -2.68 10.78
C SER A 31 19.75 -2.98 9.67
N ALA A 32 19.64 -2.31 8.53
CA ALA A 32 20.71 -2.30 7.55
C ALA A 32 21.94 -1.57 8.12
N SER A 33 23.15 -2.06 7.83
CA SER A 33 24.38 -1.30 8.12
C SER A 33 24.46 -0.09 7.19
N ILE A 34 25.43 0.80 7.42
CA ILE A 34 25.65 1.97 6.55
C ILE A 34 25.92 1.52 5.10
N GLU A 35 26.69 0.46 4.92
CA GLU A 35 27.08 -0.06 3.62
C GLU A 35 25.95 -0.81 2.92
N GLN A 36 25.04 -1.40 3.69
CA GLN A 36 23.90 -2.17 3.17
C GLN A 36 22.64 -1.32 3.01
N SER A 37 22.60 -0.12 3.58
CA SER A 37 21.43 0.75 3.50
C SER A 37 21.22 1.20 2.07
N ALA A 38 20.07 0.86 1.52
CA ALA A 38 19.63 1.28 0.20
C ALA A 38 18.12 1.55 0.21
N TRP A 39 17.72 2.59 -0.50
CA TRP A 39 16.33 2.95 -0.74
C TRP A 39 16.06 2.88 -2.23
N GLN A 40 15.33 1.87 -2.65
CA GLN A 40 15.14 1.53 -4.05
C GLN A 40 13.70 1.78 -4.50
N LEU A 41 13.55 2.35 -5.68
CA LEU A 41 12.26 2.48 -6.35
C LEU A 41 11.95 1.15 -7.06
N THR A 42 11.19 0.27 -6.39
CA THR A 42 10.88 -1.08 -6.88
C THR A 42 9.69 -1.13 -7.82
N ALA A 43 8.81 -0.12 -7.80
CA ALA A 43 7.80 0.11 -8.83
C ALA A 43 7.81 1.57 -9.28
N LYS A 44 7.83 1.77 -10.60
CA LYS A 44 7.82 3.08 -11.26
C LYS A 44 6.95 2.99 -12.50
N THR A 45 5.64 3.06 -12.29
CA THR A 45 4.64 3.05 -13.36
C THR A 45 3.66 4.21 -13.21
N PRO A 46 2.89 4.57 -14.23
CA PRO A 46 1.83 5.57 -14.08
C PRO A 46 0.72 5.17 -13.08
N LEU A 47 0.67 3.91 -12.64
CA LEU A 47 -0.34 3.39 -11.71
C LEU A 47 0.19 3.19 -10.30
N LEU A 48 1.51 2.98 -10.13
CA LEU A 48 2.11 2.61 -8.85
C LEU A 48 3.55 3.11 -8.75
N CYS A 49 3.83 3.80 -7.66
CA CYS A 49 5.17 4.15 -7.20
C CYS A 49 5.45 3.46 -5.88
N GLN A 50 6.58 2.75 -5.77
CA GLN A 50 6.95 2.03 -4.56
C GLN A 50 8.41 2.25 -4.22
N LEU A 51 8.67 2.78 -3.01
CA LEU A 51 9.99 2.96 -2.42
C LEU A 51 10.20 1.90 -1.34
N GLU A 52 11.24 1.11 -1.45
CA GLU A 52 11.53 0.00 -0.55
C GLU A 52 12.89 0.13 0.10
N HIS A 53 12.95 -0.21 1.39
CA HIS A 53 14.18 -0.34 2.18
C HIS A 53 14.25 -1.72 2.80
N VAL A 54 15.26 -2.50 2.43
CA VAL A 54 15.47 -3.85 2.98
C VAL A 54 16.08 -3.76 4.37
N ILE A 55 15.49 -4.48 5.31
CA ILE A 55 16.01 -4.66 6.68
C ILE A 55 16.52 -6.10 6.78
N PRO A 56 17.84 -6.31 6.76
CA PRO A 56 18.44 -7.66 6.74
C PRO A 56 17.92 -8.57 7.84
N ASN A 57 17.59 -9.82 7.50
CA ASN A 57 17.04 -10.86 8.38
C ASN A 57 15.67 -10.55 9.01
N PHE A 58 15.05 -9.43 8.63
CA PHE A 58 13.73 -9.02 9.13
C PHE A 58 12.68 -8.97 8.03
N GLY A 59 12.99 -8.31 6.93
CA GLY A 59 12.07 -8.06 5.82
C GLY A 59 12.34 -6.73 5.14
N SER A 60 11.32 -5.92 4.90
CA SER A 60 11.49 -4.61 4.29
C SER A 60 10.43 -3.60 4.73
N ALA A 61 10.76 -2.33 4.62
CA ALA A 61 9.84 -1.21 4.77
C ALA A 61 9.46 -0.67 3.38
N VAL A 62 8.17 -0.57 3.10
CA VAL A 62 7.65 -0.20 1.80
C VAL A 62 6.74 1.01 1.92
N PHE A 63 7.07 2.07 1.20
CA PHE A 63 6.19 3.22 0.97
C PHE A 63 5.62 3.11 -0.44
N GLN A 64 4.30 3.17 -0.57
CA GLN A 64 3.67 3.11 -1.89
C GLN A 64 2.60 4.18 -2.08
N SER A 65 2.51 4.69 -3.30
CA SER A 65 1.44 5.57 -3.76
C SER A 65 0.87 5.03 -5.07
N LYS A 66 -0.46 5.01 -5.19
CA LYS A 66 -1.19 4.49 -6.36
C LYS A 66 -1.88 5.62 -7.10
N ALA A 67 -2.11 5.41 -8.40
CA ALA A 67 -2.94 6.29 -9.21
C ALA A 67 -4.31 6.53 -8.55
N SER A 68 -4.71 7.79 -8.41
CA SER A 68 -5.95 8.19 -7.73
C SER A 68 -6.21 9.69 -7.91
N LYS A 69 -7.47 10.13 -7.76
CA LYS A 69 -7.84 11.56 -7.75
C LYS A 69 -7.17 12.36 -6.65
N ALA A 70 -6.92 11.73 -5.51
CA ALA A 70 -6.27 12.37 -4.37
C ALA A 70 -4.94 11.69 -4.08
N LEU A 71 -3.93 12.49 -3.77
CA LEU A 71 -2.64 11.96 -3.32
C LEU A 71 -2.85 10.98 -2.16
N ASN A 72 -2.39 9.77 -2.34
CA ASN A 72 -2.37 8.73 -1.32
C ASN A 72 -0.94 8.31 -1.01
N LEU A 73 -0.76 7.73 0.14
CA LEU A 73 0.49 7.11 0.57
C LEU A 73 0.13 6.04 1.58
N ASN A 74 0.68 4.86 1.42
CA ASN A 74 0.60 3.79 2.39
C ASN A 74 2.01 3.35 2.81
N PHE A 75 2.14 2.88 4.04
CA PHE A 75 3.35 2.28 4.55
C PHE A 75 3.06 0.86 4.97
N GLU A 76 3.88 -0.06 4.53
CA GLU A 76 3.83 -1.49 4.91
C GLU A 76 5.20 -1.91 5.46
N LEU A 77 5.20 -2.52 6.64
CA LEU A 77 6.35 -3.20 7.21
C LEU A 77 6.23 -4.68 6.88
N LYS A 78 6.87 -5.12 5.80
CA LYS A 78 6.91 -6.52 5.40
C LYS A 78 7.83 -7.30 6.31
N MET A 79 7.34 -8.42 6.84
CA MET A 79 8.05 -9.26 7.78
C MET A 79 8.28 -10.66 7.22
N LEU A 80 9.51 -11.17 7.29
CA LEU A 80 9.82 -12.57 6.93
C LEU A 80 9.10 -13.56 7.86
N ARG A 81 8.86 -13.14 9.10
CA ARG A 81 8.10 -13.89 10.10
C ARG A 81 6.90 -13.09 10.51
N LEU A 82 5.73 -13.48 10.00
CA LEU A 82 4.47 -12.81 10.30
C LEU A 82 4.06 -13.03 11.77
N PRO A 83 3.33 -12.07 12.37
CA PRO A 83 2.79 -12.22 13.71
C PRO A 83 1.91 -13.46 13.84
N ASP A 84 2.05 -14.21 14.93
CA ASP A 84 1.17 -15.33 15.24
C ASP A 84 0.06 -14.94 16.25
N ALA A 85 0.16 -13.76 16.82
CA ALA A 85 -0.84 -13.17 17.73
C ALA A 85 -1.05 -11.68 17.43
N TYR A 86 -2.17 -11.14 17.90
CA TYR A 86 -2.43 -9.70 17.86
C TYR A 86 -1.55 -8.98 18.87
N SER A 87 -0.86 -7.94 18.43
CA SER A 87 -0.02 -7.10 19.28
C SER A 87 0.06 -5.67 18.76
N LEU A 88 0.75 -4.81 19.49
CA LEU A 88 1.05 -3.43 19.07
C LEU A 88 2.55 -3.25 18.97
N ALA A 89 2.98 -2.61 17.88
CA ALA A 89 4.32 -2.08 17.77
C ALA A 89 4.30 -0.57 18.08
N GLU A 90 5.16 -0.15 18.99
CA GLU A 90 5.42 1.27 19.21
C GLU A 90 6.41 1.77 18.16
N VAL A 91 6.06 2.88 17.50
CA VAL A 91 6.90 3.50 16.47
C VAL A 91 7.56 4.73 17.04
N LEU A 92 8.87 4.66 17.27
CA LEU A 92 9.69 5.76 17.75
C LEU A 92 10.61 6.24 16.63
N SER A 93 10.75 7.55 16.46
CA SER A 93 11.77 8.15 15.62
C SER A 93 13.00 8.45 16.47
N LEU A 94 14.08 7.72 16.22
CA LEU A 94 15.31 7.86 17.00
C LEU A 94 16.27 8.86 16.33
N PRO A 95 16.91 9.73 17.12
CA PRO A 95 17.91 10.66 16.59
C PRO A 95 19.14 9.90 16.08
N PRO A 96 19.89 10.48 15.13
CA PRO A 96 21.16 9.91 14.71
C PRO A 96 22.21 9.98 15.83
N ALA A 97 23.17 9.04 15.83
CA ALA A 97 24.16 8.89 16.88
C ALA A 97 25.03 10.17 17.13
N TRP A 98 25.14 11.05 16.13
CA TRP A 98 25.88 12.32 16.23
C TRP A 98 25.07 13.47 16.86
N ARG A 99 23.79 13.23 17.25
CA ARG A 99 22.95 14.15 18.06
C ARG A 99 22.72 13.56 19.47
N PRO A 100 23.74 13.49 20.32
CA PRO A 100 23.59 12.93 21.66
C PRO A 100 22.68 13.84 22.52
N GLY A 101 21.83 13.19 23.33
CA GLY A 101 20.92 13.92 24.25
C GLY A 101 19.58 14.31 23.67
N GLU A 102 19.32 14.14 22.38
CA GLU A 102 17.99 14.29 21.82
C GLU A 102 17.16 13.04 22.10
N PRO A 103 15.98 13.13 22.75
CA PRO A 103 15.17 11.96 23.03
C PRO A 103 14.50 11.46 21.76
N GLY A 104 14.24 10.14 21.66
CA GLY A 104 13.39 9.57 20.63
C GLY A 104 11.96 10.14 20.72
N LYS A 105 11.35 10.38 19.55
CA LYS A 105 9.98 10.91 19.45
C LYS A 105 9.01 9.76 19.21
N SER A 106 7.91 9.69 19.95
CA SER A 106 6.80 8.79 19.63
C SER A 106 6.09 9.30 18.37
N VAL A 107 5.97 8.42 17.36
CA VAL A 107 5.33 8.73 16.09
C VAL A 107 3.92 8.14 16.02
N ALA A 108 3.78 6.86 16.35
CA ALA A 108 2.52 6.14 16.26
C ALA A 108 2.57 4.81 17.03
N SER A 109 1.40 4.17 17.16
CA SER A 109 1.29 2.75 17.44
C SER A 109 0.79 2.04 16.18
N MET A 110 1.43 0.94 15.80
CA MET A 110 1.08 0.11 14.65
C MET A 110 0.45 -1.20 15.14
N SER A 111 -0.74 -1.50 14.68
CA SER A 111 -1.38 -2.79 14.97
C SER A 111 -0.70 -3.90 14.16
N LEU A 112 -0.27 -4.95 14.84
CA LEU A 112 0.24 -6.18 14.25
C LEU A 112 -0.86 -7.24 14.30
N LEU A 113 -1.43 -7.55 13.13
CA LEU A 113 -2.50 -8.52 12.98
C LEU A 113 -1.92 -9.90 12.68
N LYS A 114 -2.52 -10.94 13.24
CA LYS A 114 -2.08 -12.32 13.03
C LYS A 114 -2.01 -12.65 11.54
N GLN A 115 -0.85 -13.11 11.07
CA GLN A 115 -0.56 -13.50 9.68
C GLN A 115 -0.62 -12.36 8.64
N PHE A 116 -0.53 -11.10 9.09
CA PHE A 116 -0.47 -9.94 8.20
C PHE A 116 0.77 -9.10 8.49
N ASN A 117 1.24 -8.39 7.48
CA ASN A 117 2.26 -7.36 7.62
C ASN A 117 1.72 -6.18 8.43
N GLY A 118 2.62 -5.39 9.02
CA GLY A 118 2.24 -4.16 9.71
C GLY A 118 1.95 -3.04 8.71
N GLU A 119 0.88 -2.27 8.92
CA GLU A 119 0.53 -1.15 8.06
C GLU A 119 0.34 0.13 8.86
N LEU A 120 0.67 1.26 8.24
CA LEU A 120 0.42 2.59 8.80
C LEU A 120 -0.30 3.48 7.77
N PRO A 121 -1.27 4.29 8.26
CA PRO A 121 -2.07 5.14 7.39
C PRO A 121 -1.27 6.31 6.83
N LYS A 122 -1.80 6.94 5.77
CA LYS A 122 -1.23 8.05 5.00
C LYS A 122 -0.51 9.10 5.86
N LYS A 123 -1.17 9.61 6.90
CA LYS A 123 -0.60 10.67 7.75
C LYS A 123 0.69 10.22 8.42
N THR A 124 0.68 9.04 9.01
CA THR A 124 1.85 8.47 9.69
C THR A 124 2.96 8.13 8.69
N ALA A 125 2.61 7.58 7.52
CA ALA A 125 3.57 7.30 6.45
C ALA A 125 4.33 8.57 6.02
N TRP A 126 3.64 9.70 5.85
CA TRP A 126 4.29 11.00 5.58
C TRP A 126 5.20 11.45 6.72
N THR A 127 4.79 11.26 7.97
CA THR A 127 5.64 11.56 9.13
C THR A 127 6.93 10.75 9.09
N LEU A 128 6.85 9.43 8.79
CA LEU A 128 8.05 8.59 8.67
C LEU A 128 9.01 9.08 7.58
N LEU A 129 8.48 9.46 6.40
CA LEU A 129 9.31 10.03 5.31
C LEU A 129 10.01 11.33 5.76
N THR A 130 9.28 12.21 6.47
CA THR A 130 9.84 13.47 7.00
C THR A 130 10.94 13.22 8.04
N GLU A 131 10.74 12.25 8.94
CA GLU A 131 11.77 11.89 9.93
C GLU A 131 13.02 11.31 9.25
N LEU A 132 12.86 10.46 8.23
CA LEU A 132 13.96 9.92 7.43
C LEU A 132 14.72 11.02 6.68
N GLU A 133 14.01 12.01 6.11
CA GLU A 133 14.60 13.15 5.42
C GLU A 133 15.46 14.02 6.36
N GLN A 134 15.05 14.13 7.63
CA GLN A 134 15.81 14.83 8.67
C GLN A 134 16.96 14.00 9.25
N GLY A 135 17.15 12.76 8.79
CA GLY A 135 18.19 11.85 9.24
C GLY A 135 17.86 11.07 10.52
N PHE A 136 16.60 11.10 10.96
CA PHE A 136 16.14 10.25 12.05
C PHE A 136 15.89 8.82 11.56
N SER A 137 15.83 7.89 12.52
CA SER A 137 15.63 6.47 12.25
C SER A 137 14.32 5.99 12.87
N PRO A 138 13.21 5.95 12.11
CA PRO A 138 11.99 5.31 12.57
C PRO A 138 12.26 3.86 12.96
N THR A 139 11.84 3.47 14.16
CA THR A 139 12.10 2.16 14.74
C THR A 139 10.82 1.60 15.32
N PHE A 140 10.53 0.35 14.98
CA PHE A 140 9.32 -0.37 15.36
C PHE A 140 9.66 -1.32 16.49
N TYR A 141 9.12 -1.07 17.69
CA TYR A 141 9.33 -1.87 18.88
C TYR A 141 8.09 -2.71 19.18
N TYR A 142 8.27 -4.02 19.34
CA TYR A 142 7.19 -4.91 19.76
C TYR A 142 7.74 -6.10 20.55
N ALA A 143 6.89 -6.76 21.37
CA ALA A 143 7.25 -7.98 22.05
C ALA A 143 7.38 -9.13 21.05
N ASP A 144 8.45 -9.93 21.17
CA ASP A 144 8.62 -11.13 20.35
C ASP A 144 7.51 -12.14 20.70
N TRP A 145 6.78 -12.62 19.70
CA TRP A 145 5.74 -13.65 19.90
C TRP A 145 6.30 -15.05 20.14
N TYR A 146 7.58 -15.27 19.90
CA TYR A 146 8.25 -16.54 20.21
C TYR A 146 8.91 -16.57 21.60
N SER A 147 9.19 -15.41 22.16
CA SER A 147 9.77 -15.26 23.49
C SER A 147 9.16 -14.05 24.17
N PRO A 148 8.32 -14.25 25.21
CA PRO A 148 7.68 -13.13 25.91
C PRO A 148 8.68 -12.24 26.67
N TYR A 149 9.90 -12.70 26.85
CA TYR A 149 10.99 -11.96 27.49
C TYR A 149 11.78 -11.08 26.52
N ASP A 150 11.64 -11.30 25.21
CA ASP A 150 12.40 -10.61 24.19
C ASP A 150 11.55 -9.46 23.59
N GLN A 151 12.26 -8.42 23.18
CA GLN A 151 11.70 -7.31 22.42
C GLN A 151 12.41 -7.22 21.06
N VAL A 152 11.65 -6.97 20.02
CA VAL A 152 12.17 -6.74 18.68
C VAL A 152 12.19 -5.25 18.41
N ALA A 153 13.27 -4.77 17.76
CA ALA A 153 13.41 -3.42 17.22
C ALA A 153 13.80 -3.52 15.74
N ALA A 154 12.87 -3.19 14.85
CA ALA A 154 13.13 -3.05 13.42
C ALA A 154 13.36 -1.58 13.09
N ARG A 155 14.57 -1.23 12.64
CA ARG A 155 15.01 0.16 12.43
C ARG A 155 15.19 0.48 10.96
N LEU A 156 14.62 1.58 10.51
CA LEU A 156 14.87 2.14 9.18
C LEU A 156 16.14 2.99 9.22
N ASN A 157 17.10 2.68 8.34
CA ASN A 157 18.34 3.43 8.25
C ASN A 157 18.19 4.57 7.22
N PRO A 158 18.37 5.87 7.59
CA PRO A 158 18.22 7.00 6.69
C PRO A 158 19.38 7.19 5.70
N VAL A 159 20.45 6.38 5.81
CA VAL A 159 21.57 6.45 4.86
C VAL A 159 21.08 6.07 3.47
N GLN A 160 21.46 6.85 2.44
CA GLN A 160 21.00 6.73 1.06
C GLN A 160 19.48 6.98 0.84
N PHE A 161 18.77 7.53 1.83
CA PHE A 161 17.36 7.87 1.70
C PHE A 161 17.10 9.00 0.68
N PRO A 162 17.84 10.16 0.69
CA PRO A 162 17.49 11.31 -0.15
C PRO A 162 17.40 10.99 -1.65
N PRO A 163 18.33 10.25 -2.28
CA PRO A 163 18.21 9.91 -3.71
C PRO A 163 16.98 9.04 -4.02
N GLY A 164 16.71 8.03 -3.18
CA GLY A 164 15.53 7.16 -3.33
C GLY A 164 14.22 7.94 -3.16
N TYR A 165 14.16 8.82 -2.17
CA TYR A 165 13.01 9.67 -1.89
C TYR A 165 12.74 10.66 -3.03
N PHE A 166 13.78 11.30 -3.58
CA PHE A 166 13.66 12.18 -4.75
C PHE A 166 13.05 11.41 -5.94
N ALA A 167 13.59 10.24 -6.26
CA ALA A 167 13.06 9.40 -7.34
C ALA A 167 11.60 8.97 -7.09
N PHE A 168 11.25 8.69 -5.83
CA PHE A 168 9.89 8.34 -5.44
C PHE A 168 8.93 9.52 -5.62
N THR A 169 9.28 10.72 -5.16
CA THR A 169 8.43 11.91 -5.31
C THR A 169 8.23 12.31 -6.77
N GLU A 170 9.28 12.19 -7.60
CA GLU A 170 9.13 12.37 -9.07
C GLU A 170 8.18 11.34 -9.71
N CYS A 171 8.23 10.09 -9.26
CA CYS A 171 7.29 9.07 -9.72
C CYS A 171 5.87 9.42 -9.32
N VAL A 172 5.64 9.76 -8.04
CA VAL A 172 4.32 10.11 -7.49
C VAL A 172 3.70 11.30 -8.24
N ALA A 173 4.50 12.29 -8.64
CA ALA A 173 4.04 13.43 -9.43
C ALA A 173 3.53 13.05 -10.84
N ARG A 174 3.87 11.86 -11.34
CA ARG A 174 3.48 11.34 -12.66
C ARG A 174 2.40 10.26 -12.61
N LEU A 175 1.87 9.94 -11.43
CA LEU A 175 0.76 9.00 -11.31
C LEU A 175 -0.49 9.53 -12.02
N LEU A 176 -1.25 8.63 -12.64
CA LEU A 176 -2.53 8.98 -13.24
C LEU A 176 -3.47 9.56 -12.17
N PRO A 177 -4.20 10.66 -12.48
CA PRO A 177 -5.08 11.32 -11.53
C PRO A 177 -6.44 10.62 -11.38
N PHE A 178 -6.50 9.31 -11.59
CA PHE A 178 -7.68 8.46 -11.44
C PHE A 178 -7.28 7.01 -11.16
N SER A 179 -8.11 6.33 -10.38
CA SER A 179 -7.92 4.92 -9.99
C SER A 179 -8.75 3.97 -10.87
N PHE A 180 -8.56 2.67 -10.68
CA PHE A 180 -9.41 1.65 -11.30
C PHE A 180 -10.89 1.84 -10.92
N GLU A 181 -11.17 2.08 -9.66
CA GLU A 181 -12.52 2.26 -9.12
C GLU A 181 -13.23 3.46 -9.77
N ASP A 182 -12.47 4.47 -10.19
CA ASP A 182 -13.01 5.63 -10.87
C ASP A 182 -13.49 5.34 -12.29
N ILE A 183 -12.94 4.30 -12.94
CA ILE A 183 -13.17 4.00 -14.36
C ILE A 183 -13.79 2.62 -14.62
N ALA A 184 -13.76 1.71 -13.63
CA ALA A 184 -14.21 0.32 -13.77
C ALA A 184 -15.67 0.22 -14.26
N PHE A 185 -16.50 1.19 -13.88
CA PHE A 185 -17.85 1.33 -14.40
C PHE A 185 -18.01 2.72 -15.01
N THR A 186 -18.19 2.77 -16.32
CA THR A 186 -18.28 4.05 -17.06
C THR A 186 -19.45 4.04 -18.04
N VAL A 187 -20.22 5.11 -18.03
CA VAL A 187 -21.29 5.35 -19.00
C VAL A 187 -20.79 6.36 -20.04
N LEU A 188 -20.74 5.93 -21.30
CA LEU A 188 -20.33 6.74 -22.44
C LEU A 188 -21.58 7.16 -23.23
N SER A 189 -21.89 8.44 -23.26
CA SER A 189 -23.05 9.02 -23.92
C SER A 189 -22.73 9.51 -25.33
N TYR A 190 -23.72 9.48 -26.21
CA TYR A 190 -23.64 9.94 -27.60
C TYR A 190 -24.40 11.25 -27.80
N GLU A 191 -23.91 12.04 -28.75
CA GLU A 191 -24.62 13.25 -29.23
C GLU A 191 -25.99 12.90 -29.80
N SER A 192 -26.93 13.86 -29.70
CA SER A 192 -28.30 13.67 -30.19
C SER A 192 -28.32 13.45 -31.70
N GLY A 193 -28.98 12.36 -32.16
CA GLY A 193 -29.08 12.03 -33.58
C GLY A 193 -27.76 11.61 -34.24
N SER A 194 -26.70 11.34 -33.46
CA SER A 194 -25.38 11.04 -33.96
C SER A 194 -24.84 9.70 -33.42
N ASP A 195 -23.83 9.18 -34.10
CA ASP A 195 -23.00 8.06 -33.65
C ASP A 195 -21.65 8.53 -33.07
N GLN A 196 -21.55 9.82 -32.73
CA GLN A 196 -20.38 10.40 -32.09
C GLN A 196 -20.57 10.50 -30.57
N LEU A 197 -19.53 10.14 -29.81
CA LEU A 197 -19.49 10.33 -28.35
C LEU A 197 -19.48 11.82 -28.02
N THR A 198 -20.12 12.18 -26.91
CA THR A 198 -19.99 13.53 -26.32
C THR A 198 -18.51 13.84 -25.99
N PRO A 199 -18.11 15.12 -25.97
CA PRO A 199 -16.74 15.51 -25.63
C PRO A 199 -16.26 14.94 -24.26
N GLU A 200 -17.17 14.89 -23.29
CA GLU A 200 -16.90 14.29 -21.99
C GLU A 200 -16.64 12.79 -22.08
N SER A 201 -17.49 12.06 -22.81
CA SER A 201 -17.34 10.62 -23.03
C SER A 201 -16.09 10.28 -23.83
N LYS A 202 -15.69 11.11 -24.81
CA LYS A 202 -14.42 10.95 -25.53
C LYS A 202 -13.21 11.08 -24.58
N ARG A 203 -13.21 12.12 -23.74
CA ARG A 203 -12.15 12.30 -22.73
C ARG A 203 -12.08 11.13 -21.77
N ARG A 204 -13.24 10.67 -21.31
CA ARG A 204 -13.33 9.51 -20.37
C ARG A 204 -12.84 8.22 -21.01
N LEU A 205 -13.20 7.97 -22.27
CA LEU A 205 -12.71 6.81 -23.01
C LEU A 205 -11.18 6.87 -23.20
N GLY A 206 -10.61 8.06 -23.46
CA GLY A 206 -9.16 8.26 -23.51
C GLY A 206 -8.47 7.91 -22.17
N GLN A 207 -9.03 8.32 -21.03
CA GLN A 207 -8.53 7.96 -19.71
C GLN A 207 -8.55 6.44 -19.47
N ILE A 208 -9.64 5.78 -19.90
CA ILE A 208 -9.76 4.32 -19.80
C ILE A 208 -8.68 3.63 -20.64
N ALA A 209 -8.50 4.08 -21.89
CA ALA A 209 -7.48 3.51 -22.77
C ALA A 209 -6.07 3.68 -22.19
N GLU A 210 -5.74 4.85 -21.66
CA GLU A 210 -4.47 5.13 -21.00
C GLU A 210 -4.25 4.20 -19.78
N TYR A 211 -5.28 4.01 -18.95
CA TYR A 211 -5.20 3.11 -17.80
C TYR A 211 -4.94 1.66 -18.22
N LEU A 212 -5.71 1.17 -19.22
CA LEU A 212 -5.62 -0.19 -19.74
C LEU A 212 -4.22 -0.54 -20.29
N GLN A 213 -3.50 0.43 -20.85
CA GLN A 213 -2.13 0.25 -21.33
C GLN A 213 -1.14 -0.08 -20.19
N HIS A 214 -1.43 0.36 -18.98
CA HIS A 214 -0.53 0.24 -17.83
C HIS A 214 -0.96 -0.81 -16.81
N ASP A 215 -2.15 -1.40 -16.96
CA ASP A 215 -2.68 -2.40 -16.02
C ASP A 215 -2.85 -3.77 -16.68
N PRO A 216 -1.85 -4.65 -16.58
CA PRO A 216 -1.95 -6.01 -17.11
C PRO A 216 -2.93 -6.91 -16.36
N GLN A 217 -3.34 -6.53 -15.13
CA GLN A 217 -4.24 -7.33 -14.28
C GLN A 217 -5.70 -7.26 -14.72
N ILE A 218 -6.05 -6.36 -15.65
CA ILE A 218 -7.41 -6.30 -16.19
C ILE A 218 -7.64 -7.51 -17.09
N GLU A 219 -8.62 -8.34 -16.70
CA GLU A 219 -8.94 -9.59 -17.39
C GLU A 219 -9.95 -9.38 -18.49
N SER A 220 -10.98 -8.55 -18.26
CA SER A 220 -12.05 -8.32 -19.22
C SER A 220 -12.57 -6.89 -19.21
N VAL A 221 -13.02 -6.46 -20.38
CA VAL A 221 -13.75 -5.21 -20.64
C VAL A 221 -15.04 -5.56 -21.34
N GLU A 222 -16.19 -5.31 -20.72
CA GLU A 222 -17.51 -5.55 -21.28
C GLU A 222 -18.12 -4.24 -21.77
N LEU A 223 -18.57 -4.20 -23.02
CA LEU A 223 -19.18 -3.05 -23.68
C LEU A 223 -20.66 -3.36 -24.00
N GLN A 224 -21.58 -2.72 -23.29
CA GLN A 224 -23.02 -2.90 -23.46
C GLN A 224 -23.64 -1.69 -24.16
N GLY A 225 -24.05 -1.86 -25.40
CA GLY A 225 -24.66 -0.78 -26.22
C GLY A 225 -26.18 -0.67 -26.02
N TYR A 226 -26.66 0.58 -25.90
CA TYR A 226 -28.08 0.91 -25.76
C TYR A 226 -28.50 2.03 -26.72
N THR A 227 -29.79 2.03 -27.13
CA THR A 227 -30.39 3.08 -27.94
C THR A 227 -31.71 3.58 -27.32
N ASP A 228 -32.20 4.71 -27.80
CA ASP A 228 -33.56 5.17 -27.53
C ASP A 228 -34.58 4.23 -28.18
N SER A 229 -35.84 4.35 -27.75
CA SER A 229 -36.96 3.61 -28.33
C SER A 229 -37.44 4.18 -29.69
N TYR A 230 -36.80 5.21 -30.24
CA TYR A 230 -37.14 5.77 -31.54
C TYR A 230 -36.56 4.93 -32.68
N GLY A 231 -37.39 4.46 -33.58
CA GLY A 231 -37.01 3.59 -34.71
C GLY A 231 -37.42 2.13 -34.54
N GLY A 232 -37.06 1.30 -35.50
CA GLY A 232 -37.37 -0.13 -35.47
C GLY A 232 -36.44 -0.92 -34.56
N ARG A 233 -36.97 -1.88 -33.80
CA ARG A 233 -36.22 -2.70 -32.82
C ARG A 233 -34.94 -3.33 -33.40
N TRP A 234 -35.02 -3.88 -34.61
CA TRP A 234 -33.86 -4.49 -35.26
C TRP A 234 -32.79 -3.43 -35.59
N MET A 235 -33.20 -2.25 -36.10
CA MET A 235 -32.27 -1.14 -36.39
C MET A 235 -31.59 -0.63 -35.10
N ASN A 236 -32.32 -0.55 -33.99
CA ASN A 236 -31.80 -0.15 -32.68
C ASN A 236 -30.78 -1.16 -32.13
N GLU A 237 -31.03 -2.44 -32.29
CA GLU A 237 -30.09 -3.49 -31.92
C GLU A 237 -28.78 -3.38 -32.72
N GLN A 238 -28.86 -3.26 -34.07
CA GLN A 238 -27.69 -3.06 -34.93
C GLN A 238 -26.90 -1.78 -34.58
N LEU A 239 -27.61 -0.69 -34.33
CA LEU A 239 -26.97 0.59 -33.94
C LEU A 239 -26.25 0.47 -32.60
N SER A 240 -26.82 -0.26 -31.63
CA SER A 240 -26.22 -0.45 -30.33
C SER A 240 -24.91 -1.30 -30.40
N VAL A 241 -24.91 -2.37 -31.20
CA VAL A 241 -23.71 -3.15 -31.52
C VAL A 241 -22.66 -2.28 -32.20
N LYS A 242 -23.04 -1.55 -33.26
CA LYS A 242 -22.12 -0.69 -34.01
C LYS A 242 -21.42 0.34 -33.12
N ARG A 243 -22.14 0.94 -32.15
CA ARG A 243 -21.59 1.89 -31.22
C ARG A 243 -20.55 1.24 -30.28
N ALA A 244 -20.87 0.07 -29.75
CA ALA A 244 -19.95 -0.67 -28.88
C ALA A 244 -18.72 -1.17 -29.66
N GLU A 245 -18.87 -1.63 -30.90
CA GLU A 245 -17.74 -2.02 -31.77
C GLU A 245 -16.80 -0.85 -32.09
N LYS A 246 -17.30 0.38 -32.29
CA LYS A 246 -16.45 1.56 -32.46
C LYS A 246 -15.59 1.84 -31.22
N ILE A 247 -16.13 1.63 -30.01
CA ILE A 247 -15.36 1.75 -28.77
C ILE A 247 -14.32 0.65 -28.68
N LYS A 248 -14.67 -0.60 -29.01
CA LYS A 248 -13.71 -1.71 -29.08
C LYS A 248 -12.57 -1.42 -30.05
N GLN A 249 -12.87 -0.91 -31.24
CA GLN A 249 -11.86 -0.51 -32.22
C GLN A 249 -10.95 0.59 -31.65
N PHE A 250 -11.49 1.63 -31.01
CA PHE A 250 -10.71 2.68 -30.36
C PHE A 250 -9.75 2.11 -29.28
N LEU A 251 -10.24 1.20 -28.45
CA LEU A 251 -9.41 0.53 -27.43
C LEU A 251 -8.31 -0.33 -28.07
N ALA A 252 -8.61 -1.02 -29.17
CA ALA A 252 -7.62 -1.80 -29.92
C ALA A 252 -6.54 -0.92 -30.54
N GLU A 253 -6.91 0.23 -31.14
CA GLU A 253 -5.97 1.24 -31.65
C GLU A 253 -5.08 1.82 -30.56
N ALA A 254 -5.61 1.91 -29.34
CA ALA A 254 -4.87 2.30 -28.14
C ALA A 254 -4.00 1.17 -27.54
N GLY A 255 -3.95 -0.02 -28.17
CA GLY A 255 -3.09 -1.13 -27.76
C GLY A 255 -3.74 -2.12 -26.79
N VAL A 256 -5.05 -2.03 -26.54
CA VAL A 256 -5.78 -3.01 -25.71
C VAL A 256 -6.04 -4.28 -26.53
N ALA A 257 -5.68 -5.45 -26.00
CA ALA A 257 -5.90 -6.73 -26.67
C ALA A 257 -7.41 -6.95 -26.92
N GLY A 258 -7.79 -7.14 -28.18
CA GLY A 258 -9.19 -7.25 -28.60
C GLY A 258 -9.93 -8.44 -28.00
N GLU A 259 -9.22 -9.50 -27.63
CA GLU A 259 -9.74 -10.69 -26.94
C GLU A 259 -10.27 -10.39 -25.52
N LYS A 260 -9.74 -9.38 -24.88
CA LYS A 260 -10.21 -8.92 -23.57
C LYS A 260 -11.51 -8.11 -23.66
N VAL A 261 -11.91 -7.66 -24.86
CA VAL A 261 -13.04 -6.74 -25.04
C VAL A 261 -14.22 -7.49 -25.63
N GLN A 262 -15.28 -7.64 -24.85
CA GLN A 262 -16.55 -8.25 -25.24
C GLN A 262 -17.56 -7.15 -25.59
N VAL A 263 -18.43 -7.42 -26.59
CA VAL A 263 -19.41 -6.45 -27.09
C VAL A 263 -20.79 -7.08 -27.13
N ASP A 264 -21.75 -6.40 -26.48
CA ASP A 264 -23.16 -6.77 -26.49
C ASP A 264 -24.04 -5.58 -26.90
N GLY A 265 -25.00 -5.80 -27.78
CA GLY A 265 -26.00 -4.82 -28.19
C GLY A 265 -27.37 -5.14 -27.63
N PHE A 266 -27.92 -4.24 -26.83
CA PHE A 266 -29.23 -4.41 -26.19
C PHE A 266 -30.32 -3.57 -26.84
N GLY A 267 -29.98 -2.71 -27.79
CA GLY A 267 -30.93 -1.83 -28.47
C GLY A 267 -31.71 -0.97 -27.47
N GLU A 268 -33.05 -0.94 -27.61
CA GLU A 268 -33.95 -0.19 -26.73
C GLU A 268 -34.30 -0.88 -25.41
N ARG A 269 -33.72 -2.03 -25.12
CA ARG A 269 -33.96 -2.77 -23.86
C ARG A 269 -33.54 -1.95 -22.66
N ARG A 270 -34.37 -1.94 -21.61
CA ARG A 270 -34.25 -1.13 -20.40
C ARG A 270 -34.51 0.36 -20.65
N HIS A 271 -35.80 0.73 -20.65
CA HIS A 271 -36.26 2.10 -20.77
C HIS A 271 -35.67 3.04 -19.70
N VAL A 272 -34.67 3.79 -20.07
CA VAL A 272 -34.16 4.96 -19.32
C VAL A 272 -34.31 6.17 -20.21
N ALA A 273 -34.71 7.31 -19.66
CA ALA A 273 -35.07 8.52 -20.40
C ALA A 273 -33.99 9.04 -21.39
N THR A 274 -32.74 8.61 -21.26
CA THR A 274 -31.65 8.88 -22.22
C THR A 274 -30.85 7.59 -22.42
N ASN A 275 -31.24 6.80 -23.42
CA ASN A 275 -30.66 5.45 -23.60
C ASN A 275 -29.56 5.38 -24.66
N ARG A 276 -29.14 6.54 -25.24
CA ARG A 276 -28.04 6.63 -26.22
C ARG A 276 -26.70 6.54 -25.53
N ARG A 277 -26.31 5.33 -25.12
CA ARG A 277 -25.10 5.11 -24.33
C ARG A 277 -24.46 3.76 -24.63
N VAL A 278 -23.19 3.66 -24.30
CA VAL A 278 -22.50 2.40 -24.08
C VAL A 278 -22.06 2.38 -22.61
N VAL A 279 -22.38 1.31 -21.92
CA VAL A 279 -21.88 1.03 -20.57
C VAL A 279 -20.63 0.19 -20.72
N LEU A 280 -19.55 0.63 -20.12
CA LEU A 280 -18.27 -0.06 -20.06
C LEU A 280 -18.05 -0.56 -18.64
N GLN A 281 -17.78 -1.84 -18.51
CA GLN A 281 -17.41 -2.48 -17.23
C GLN A 281 -16.08 -3.20 -17.39
N MET A 282 -15.22 -3.08 -16.38
CA MET A 282 -13.92 -3.77 -16.33
C MET A 282 -13.86 -4.67 -15.10
N ALA A 283 -13.23 -5.84 -15.26
CA ALA A 283 -12.97 -6.77 -14.16
C ALA A 283 -11.47 -7.02 -13.98
N ARG A 284 -11.11 -7.20 -12.71
CA ARG A 284 -9.82 -7.69 -12.25
C ARG A 284 -10.04 -9.01 -11.47
N PRO A 285 -9.00 -9.84 -11.29
CA PRO A 285 -9.05 -11.04 -10.45
C PRO A 285 -9.35 -10.70 -9.00
#